data_efef1f32bffa4baf6d9f94131fc11928
#
_entry.id   efef1f32bffa4baf6d9f94131fc11928
#
_cell.length_a   1.000
_cell.length_b   1.000
_cell.length_c   1.000
_cell.angle_alpha   90.00
_cell.angle_beta   90.00
_cell.angle_gamma   90.00
#
_symmetry.space_group_name_H-M   'P 1'
#
loop_
_entity.id
_entity.type
_entity.pdbx_description
1 polymer ?
#
loop_
_entity_poly.entity_id
_entity_poly.type
_entity_poly.pdbx_seq_one_letter_code
_entity_poly.pdbx_strand_id
1 'polypeptide(L)'
;MLTRMAKESGIETPTADDLVRLDRARKGKKLSNADWQSPTDPDAKIAKLKDGRTHLAYKPEHALDLDTGAVIAAELHEADQGDTTTLPGTLAAAAEHLAAVDAAPTSEAPAEMIADKGYHSRDTLKTLEDGPWKTRVSERRIDGFLRWHGDDAARRAV
;
A
#
# COMPACT_ATOMS: atom_id res chain seq x y z
N MET A 1 6.12 23.54 4.33
CA MET A 1 5.36 24.12 3.21
C MET A 1 4.73 25.46 3.58
N LEU A 2 3.78 25.54 4.50
CA LEU A 2 3.10 26.81 4.84
C LEU A 2 4.06 27.93 5.26
N THR A 3 5.09 27.63 6.03
CA THR A 3 6.13 28.60 6.42
C THR A 3 6.88 29.17 5.21
N ARG A 4 7.20 28.31 4.21
CA ARG A 4 7.83 28.77 2.96
C ARG A 4 6.88 29.68 2.17
N MET A 5 5.62 29.25 2.01
CA MET A 5 4.61 30.06 1.32
C MET A 5 4.33 31.39 2.02
N ALA A 6 4.37 31.42 3.36
CA ALA A 6 4.24 32.64 4.14
C ALA A 6 5.40 33.62 3.85
N LYS A 7 6.63 33.10 3.81
CA LYS A 7 7.82 33.91 3.44
C LYS A 7 7.73 34.44 2.01
N GLU A 8 7.33 33.58 1.06
CA GLU A 8 7.10 33.99 -0.34
C GLU A 8 5.99 35.07 -0.46
N SER A 9 5.04 35.06 0.48
CA SER A 9 3.98 36.10 0.59
C SER A 9 4.38 37.33 1.43
N GLY A 10 5.67 37.48 1.80
CA GLY A 10 6.20 38.63 2.53
C GLY A 10 6.09 38.51 4.05
N ILE A 11 5.71 37.37 4.61
CA ILE A 11 5.66 37.17 6.07
C ILE A 11 6.94 36.41 6.47
N GLU A 12 7.98 37.13 6.88
CA GLU A 12 9.28 36.56 7.19
C GLU A 12 9.27 35.64 8.42
N THR A 13 8.53 36.02 9.46
CA THR A 13 8.39 35.28 10.71
C THR A 13 6.92 34.95 10.99
N PRO A 14 6.33 33.97 10.29
CA PRO A 14 4.90 33.69 10.43
C PRO A 14 4.58 33.09 11.81
N THR A 15 3.57 33.62 12.45
CA THR A 15 2.96 33.03 13.65
C THR A 15 2.08 31.83 13.26
N ALA A 16 1.67 31.03 14.25
CA ALA A 16 0.72 29.91 14.02
C ALA A 16 -0.60 30.43 13.39
N ASP A 17 -1.09 31.57 13.84
CA ASP A 17 -2.32 32.21 13.33
C ASP A 17 -2.16 32.69 11.89
N ASP A 18 -1.01 33.23 11.52
CA ASP A 18 -0.72 33.61 10.14
C ASP A 18 -0.71 32.41 9.21
N LEU A 19 -0.12 31.30 9.64
CA LEU A 19 -0.12 30.05 8.88
C LEU A 19 -1.53 29.50 8.71
N VAL A 20 -2.38 29.54 9.74
CA VAL A 20 -3.79 29.13 9.67
C VAL A 20 -4.58 30.01 8.71
N ARG A 21 -4.38 31.37 8.77
CA ARG A 21 -5.04 32.30 7.85
C ARG A 21 -4.61 32.05 6.40
N LEU A 22 -3.30 31.89 6.18
CA LEU A 22 -2.75 31.59 4.86
C LEU A 22 -3.33 30.29 4.31
N ASP A 23 -3.37 29.25 5.14
CA ASP A 23 -3.94 27.97 4.72
C ASP A 23 -5.44 28.07 4.41
N ARG A 24 -6.21 28.81 5.20
CA ARG A 24 -7.64 29.05 4.91
C ARG A 24 -7.86 29.80 3.59
N ALA A 25 -6.98 30.74 3.27
CA ALA A 25 -7.10 31.57 2.06
C ALA A 25 -6.65 30.85 0.77
N ARG A 26 -5.93 29.75 0.88
CA ARG A 26 -5.44 28.99 -0.28
C ARG A 26 -6.59 28.47 -1.15
N LYS A 27 -6.55 28.79 -2.44
CA LYS A 27 -7.44 28.22 -3.45
C LYS A 27 -6.84 26.92 -3.98
N GLY A 28 -7.72 25.92 -4.26
CA GLY A 28 -7.28 24.66 -4.89
C GLY A 28 -6.43 23.79 -3.97
N LYS A 29 -6.70 23.78 -2.66
CA LYS A 29 -5.99 22.91 -1.70
C LYS A 29 -6.00 21.46 -2.16
N LYS A 30 -4.82 20.92 -2.36
CA LYS A 30 -4.62 19.48 -2.54
C LYS A 30 -3.76 19.00 -1.37
N LEU A 31 -4.24 18.02 -0.63
CA LEU A 31 -3.43 17.26 0.30
C LEU A 31 -2.75 16.16 -0.50
N SER A 32 -1.57 16.44 -1.02
CA SER A 32 -0.79 15.49 -1.79
C SER A 32 0.60 15.34 -1.21
N ASN A 33 1.22 14.19 -1.41
CA ASN A 33 2.60 13.94 -1.00
C ASN A 33 3.62 14.80 -1.77
N ALA A 34 3.22 15.43 -2.89
CA ALA A 34 4.02 16.43 -3.59
C ALA A 34 4.06 17.78 -2.87
N ASP A 35 2.99 18.11 -2.14
CA ASP A 35 2.85 19.41 -1.46
C ASP A 35 3.31 19.37 0.01
N TRP A 36 3.21 18.21 0.65
CA TRP A 36 3.46 18.05 2.08
C TRP A 36 4.57 17.03 2.34
N GLN A 37 5.50 17.44 3.19
CA GLN A 37 6.57 16.58 3.68
C GLN A 37 6.74 16.81 5.17
N SER A 38 6.94 15.77 5.94
CA SER A 38 7.28 15.87 7.35
C SER A 38 8.66 16.50 7.51
N PRO A 39 8.83 17.52 8.36
CA PRO A 39 10.15 18.10 8.61
C PRO A 39 11.07 17.20 9.44
N THR A 40 10.51 16.25 10.18
CA THR A 40 11.24 15.33 11.06
C THR A 40 11.41 13.95 10.44
N ASP A 41 10.56 13.60 9.49
CA ASP A 41 10.55 12.29 8.80
C ASP A 41 10.10 12.49 7.35
N PRO A 42 11.01 12.83 6.43
CA PRO A 42 10.68 13.15 5.04
C PRO A 42 10.08 11.99 4.24
N ASP A 43 10.31 10.76 4.68
CA ASP A 43 9.85 9.54 3.99
C ASP A 43 8.42 9.16 4.37
N ALA A 44 7.90 9.69 5.49
CA ALA A 44 6.51 9.50 5.87
C ALA A 44 5.57 10.15 4.84
N LYS A 45 4.59 9.40 4.35
CA LYS A 45 3.62 9.84 3.32
C LYS A 45 2.23 10.05 3.91
N ILE A 46 1.48 10.94 3.28
CA ILE A 46 0.08 11.18 3.64
C ILE A 46 -0.73 9.94 3.27
N ALA A 47 -1.37 9.33 4.26
CA ALA A 47 -2.34 8.27 4.08
C ALA A 47 -3.70 8.68 4.64
N LYS A 48 -4.79 8.28 3.96
CA LYS A 48 -6.14 8.42 4.47
C LYS A 48 -6.53 7.13 5.19
N LEU A 49 -6.75 7.23 6.49
CA LEU A 49 -7.17 6.08 7.30
C LEU A 49 -8.68 5.85 7.22
N LYS A 50 -9.12 4.68 7.71
CA LYS A 50 -10.54 4.27 7.71
C LYS A 50 -11.45 5.21 8.52
N ASP A 51 -10.90 5.94 9.48
CA ASP A 51 -11.60 6.98 10.26
C ASP A 51 -11.86 8.28 9.47
N GLY A 52 -11.42 8.33 8.20
CA GLY A 52 -11.55 9.48 7.32
C GLY A 52 -10.50 10.57 7.52
N ARG A 53 -9.62 10.44 8.50
CA ARG A 53 -8.53 11.37 8.77
C ARG A 53 -7.30 11.05 7.91
N THR A 54 -6.48 12.07 7.68
CA THR A 54 -5.19 11.92 6.99
C THR A 54 -4.06 12.06 7.99
N HIS A 55 -3.08 11.18 7.88
CA HIS A 55 -1.89 11.16 8.70
C HIS A 55 -0.66 11.03 7.83
N LEU A 56 0.48 11.55 8.28
CA LEU A 56 1.79 11.16 7.77
C LEU A 56 2.15 9.83 8.42
N ALA A 57 2.34 8.81 7.64
CA ALA A 57 2.47 7.44 8.12
C ALA A 57 3.31 6.57 7.18
N TYR A 58 3.57 5.37 7.64
CA TYR A 58 4.04 4.22 6.86
C TYR A 58 2.93 3.17 6.80
N LYS A 59 3.05 2.27 5.85
CA LYS A 59 2.19 1.11 5.69
C LYS A 59 2.96 -0.15 6.09
N PRO A 60 2.72 -0.71 7.29
CA PRO A 60 3.24 -2.03 7.61
C PRO A 60 2.44 -3.11 6.88
N GLU A 61 3.13 -4.10 6.34
CA GLU A 61 2.56 -5.27 5.70
C GLU A 61 3.20 -6.53 6.28
N HIS A 62 2.38 -7.51 6.67
CA HIS A 62 2.84 -8.72 7.33
C HIS A 62 2.35 -9.95 6.57
N ALA A 63 3.24 -10.92 6.36
CA ALA A 63 2.89 -12.29 6.00
C ALA A 63 2.93 -13.16 7.25
N LEU A 64 1.83 -13.87 7.52
CA LEU A 64 1.69 -14.76 8.66
C LEU A 64 1.42 -16.19 8.19
N ASP A 65 2.02 -17.15 8.87
CA ASP A 65 1.60 -18.53 8.78
C ASP A 65 0.31 -18.73 9.60
N LEU A 66 -0.76 -19.18 8.94
CA LEU A 66 -2.07 -19.31 9.58
C LEU A 66 -2.15 -20.48 10.56
N ASP A 67 -1.32 -21.52 10.37
CA ASP A 67 -1.33 -22.71 11.23
C ASP A 67 -0.64 -22.41 12.55
N THR A 68 0.47 -21.69 12.55
CA THR A 68 1.29 -21.42 13.74
C THR A 68 1.10 -20.00 14.28
N GLY A 69 0.60 -19.06 13.48
CA GLY A 69 0.52 -17.64 13.80
C GLY A 69 1.89 -16.93 13.73
N ALA A 70 2.92 -17.58 13.23
CA ALA A 70 4.24 -16.98 13.10
C ALA A 70 4.25 -15.87 12.03
N VAL A 71 4.93 -14.76 12.32
CA VAL A 71 5.18 -13.72 11.32
C VAL A 71 6.35 -14.18 10.46
N ILE A 72 6.08 -14.47 9.18
CA ILE A 72 7.06 -14.93 8.20
C ILE A 72 7.83 -13.74 7.61
N ALA A 73 7.12 -12.65 7.28
CA ALA A 73 7.72 -11.42 6.81
C ALA A 73 6.99 -10.20 7.38
N ALA A 74 7.74 -9.12 7.58
CA ALA A 74 7.21 -7.83 8.02
C ALA A 74 7.92 -6.73 7.23
N GLU A 75 7.21 -6.13 6.28
CA GLU A 75 7.70 -5.09 5.40
C GLU A 75 7.12 -3.73 5.75
N LEU A 76 7.91 -2.68 5.59
CA LEU A 76 7.48 -1.31 5.81
C LEU A 76 7.53 -0.54 4.49
N HIS A 77 6.36 -0.13 4.00
CA HIS A 77 6.22 0.58 2.74
C HIS A 77 5.82 2.04 2.96
N GLU A 78 5.99 2.88 1.94
CA GLU A 78 5.42 4.21 1.94
C GLU A 78 3.88 4.12 1.98
N ALA A 79 3.26 4.97 2.80
CA ALA A 79 1.82 4.85 3.10
C ALA A 79 0.90 5.17 1.91
N ASP A 80 1.42 5.77 0.83
CA ASP A 80 0.69 6.05 -0.41
C ASP A 80 0.79 4.91 -1.45
N GLN A 81 1.58 3.87 -1.17
CA GLN A 81 1.64 2.68 -2.04
C GLN A 81 0.40 1.80 -1.85
N GLY A 82 -0.17 1.37 -2.97
CA GLY A 82 -1.32 0.47 -2.97
C GLY A 82 -0.96 -0.98 -2.62
N ASP A 83 -1.89 -1.73 -2.04
CA ASP A 83 -1.72 -3.13 -1.64
C ASP A 83 -1.23 -4.01 -2.80
N THR A 84 -1.73 -3.79 -4.00
CA THR A 84 -1.32 -4.53 -5.21
C THR A 84 0.10 -4.23 -5.66
N THR A 85 0.66 -3.08 -5.24
CA THR A 85 2.04 -2.69 -5.56
C THR A 85 3.02 -3.27 -4.56
N THR A 86 2.64 -3.39 -3.29
CA THR A 86 3.52 -3.85 -2.19
C THR A 86 3.56 -5.37 -2.06
N LEU A 87 2.47 -6.07 -2.39
CA LEU A 87 2.35 -7.52 -2.26
C LEU A 87 3.52 -8.32 -2.84
N PRO A 88 4.02 -8.06 -4.06
CA PRO A 88 5.14 -8.84 -4.61
C PRO A 88 6.40 -8.77 -3.76
N GLY A 89 6.69 -7.61 -3.17
CA GLY A 89 7.83 -7.42 -2.26
C GLY A 89 7.68 -8.23 -0.98
N THR A 90 6.51 -8.16 -0.36
CA THR A 90 6.21 -8.92 0.86
C THR A 90 6.27 -10.44 0.62
N LEU A 91 5.76 -10.93 -0.54
CA LEU A 91 5.86 -12.33 -0.89
C LEU A 91 7.30 -12.78 -1.19
N ALA A 92 8.11 -11.90 -1.77
CA ALA A 92 9.53 -12.19 -1.99
C ALA A 92 10.29 -12.32 -0.66
N ALA A 93 10.07 -11.38 0.28
CA ALA A 93 10.64 -11.46 1.63
C ALA A 93 10.18 -12.71 2.38
N ALA A 94 8.90 -13.07 2.28
CA ALA A 94 8.37 -14.30 2.87
C ALA A 94 9.05 -15.55 2.27
N ALA A 95 9.22 -15.61 0.97
CA ALA A 95 9.90 -16.74 0.30
C ALA A 95 11.36 -16.85 0.74
N GLU A 96 12.08 -15.74 0.88
CA GLU A 96 13.47 -15.70 1.36
C GLU A 96 13.59 -16.24 2.78
N HIS A 97 12.71 -15.79 3.69
CA HIS A 97 12.73 -16.26 5.09
C HIS A 97 12.36 -17.74 5.20
N LEU A 98 11.38 -18.20 4.40
CA LEU A 98 11.03 -19.63 4.35
C LEU A 98 12.14 -20.48 3.75
N ALA A 99 12.89 -19.97 2.78
CA ALA A 99 14.05 -20.67 2.21
C ALA A 99 15.15 -20.88 3.25
N ALA A 100 15.35 -19.97 4.18
CA ALA A 100 16.33 -20.09 5.25
C ALA A 100 16.05 -21.28 6.22
N VAL A 101 14.83 -21.82 6.19
CA VAL A 101 14.40 -22.98 7.01
C VAL A 101 13.93 -24.17 6.15
N ASP A 102 14.34 -24.21 4.88
CA ASP A 102 13.98 -25.26 3.90
C ASP A 102 12.45 -25.44 3.71
N ALA A 103 11.68 -24.38 3.89
CA ALA A 103 10.21 -24.38 3.79
C ALA A 103 9.68 -23.47 2.66
N ALA A 104 10.54 -23.01 1.76
CA ALA A 104 10.11 -22.14 0.66
C ALA A 104 9.12 -22.85 -0.27
N PRO A 105 8.02 -22.21 -0.66
CA PRO A 105 7.10 -22.76 -1.64
C PRO A 105 7.75 -22.80 -3.03
N THR A 106 7.35 -23.78 -3.83
CA THR A 106 7.79 -23.92 -5.23
C THR A 106 6.59 -24.00 -6.16
N SER A 107 6.81 -23.88 -7.47
CA SER A 107 5.73 -24.07 -8.47
C SER A 107 5.14 -25.48 -8.45
N GLU A 108 5.94 -26.50 -8.06
CA GLU A 108 5.47 -27.89 -7.92
C GLU A 108 4.74 -28.13 -6.59
N ALA A 109 5.09 -27.36 -5.56
CA ALA A 109 4.49 -27.41 -4.23
C ALA A 109 4.17 -25.97 -3.74
N PRO A 110 3.16 -25.31 -4.34
CA PRO A 110 2.84 -23.93 -4.02
C PRO A 110 2.19 -23.81 -2.64
N ALA A 111 2.53 -22.75 -1.93
CA ALA A 111 1.82 -22.37 -0.70
C ALA A 111 0.55 -21.57 -1.02
N GLU A 112 -0.49 -21.77 -0.23
CA GLU A 112 -1.71 -20.99 -0.35
C GLU A 112 -1.50 -19.60 0.28
N MET A 113 -1.81 -18.52 -0.47
CA MET A 113 -1.73 -17.14 -0.02
C MET A 113 -3.11 -16.53 0.05
N ILE A 114 -3.52 -16.13 1.26
CA ILE A 114 -4.82 -15.52 1.53
C ILE A 114 -4.62 -14.05 1.80
N ALA A 115 -5.33 -13.19 1.06
CA ALA A 115 -5.30 -11.76 1.27
C ALA A 115 -6.68 -11.13 1.09
N ASP A 116 -6.84 -9.90 1.60
CA ASP A 116 -8.09 -9.20 1.47
C ASP A 116 -8.30 -8.65 0.05
N LYS A 117 -9.51 -8.17 -0.23
CA LYS A 117 -9.90 -7.63 -1.55
C LYS A 117 -9.09 -6.39 -1.98
N GLY A 118 -8.35 -5.75 -1.07
CA GLY A 118 -7.44 -4.64 -1.38
C GLY A 118 -6.32 -5.07 -2.32
N TYR A 119 -5.88 -6.31 -2.18
CA TYR A 119 -4.83 -6.95 -2.97
C TYR A 119 -5.31 -7.48 -4.33
N HIS A 120 -6.61 -7.42 -4.62
CA HIS A 120 -7.15 -7.93 -5.87
C HIS A 120 -6.80 -7.03 -7.06
N SER A 121 -5.94 -7.51 -7.93
CA SER A 121 -5.60 -6.93 -9.23
C SER A 121 -5.41 -8.05 -10.24
N ARG A 122 -6.00 -7.89 -11.44
CA ARG A 122 -5.85 -8.89 -12.52
C ARG A 122 -4.39 -9.12 -12.88
N ASP A 123 -3.61 -8.05 -12.97
CA ASP A 123 -2.20 -8.15 -13.36
C ASP A 123 -1.38 -8.84 -12.27
N THR A 124 -1.61 -8.50 -11.00
CA THR A 124 -0.96 -9.17 -9.86
C THR A 124 -1.31 -10.65 -9.81
N LEU A 125 -2.60 -11.00 -9.95
CA LEU A 125 -3.05 -12.39 -9.92
C LEU A 125 -2.46 -13.21 -11.08
N LYS A 126 -2.40 -12.66 -12.30
CA LYS A 126 -1.75 -13.31 -13.44
C LYS A 126 -0.26 -13.56 -13.19
N THR A 127 0.44 -12.58 -12.63
CA THR A 127 1.87 -12.71 -12.33
C THR A 127 2.13 -13.84 -11.32
N LEU A 128 1.19 -14.08 -10.40
CA LEU A 128 1.31 -15.09 -9.36
C LEU A 128 0.78 -16.47 -9.78
N GLU A 129 0.01 -16.58 -10.89
CA GLU A 129 -0.68 -17.82 -11.30
C GLU A 129 0.26 -19.01 -11.47
N ASP A 130 1.40 -18.81 -12.13
CA ASP A 130 2.37 -19.87 -12.42
C ASP A 130 3.53 -19.90 -11.39
N GLY A 131 3.41 -19.12 -10.32
CA GLY A 131 4.42 -18.97 -9.28
C GLY A 131 4.25 -19.94 -8.11
N PRO A 132 5.08 -19.76 -7.06
CA PRO A 132 5.02 -20.58 -5.85
C PRO A 132 3.85 -20.22 -4.92
N TRP A 133 3.03 -19.23 -5.26
CA TRP A 133 1.93 -18.76 -4.42
C TRP A 133 0.58 -19.02 -5.09
N LYS A 134 -0.22 -19.89 -4.51
CA LYS A 134 -1.60 -20.10 -4.92
C LYS A 134 -2.51 -19.08 -4.23
N THR A 135 -3.03 -18.12 -4.99
CA THR A 135 -3.77 -17.00 -4.44
C THR A 135 -5.20 -17.33 -4.03
N ARG A 136 -5.63 -16.77 -2.90
CA ARG A 136 -7.02 -16.72 -2.40
C ARG A 136 -7.35 -15.28 -2.04
N VAL A 137 -7.64 -14.46 -3.04
CA VAL A 137 -7.94 -13.04 -2.87
C VAL A 137 -9.38 -12.78 -3.29
N SER A 138 -10.18 -12.24 -2.38
CA SER A 138 -11.58 -11.94 -2.66
C SER A 138 -11.71 -10.87 -3.75
N GLU A 139 -12.63 -11.06 -4.68
CA GLU A 139 -12.95 -10.05 -5.68
C GLU A 139 -13.49 -8.76 -5.04
N ARG A 140 -13.14 -7.64 -5.64
CA ARG A 140 -13.80 -6.37 -5.32
C ARG A 140 -15.24 -6.41 -5.82
N ARG A 141 -16.20 -6.12 -4.95
CA ARG A 141 -17.58 -5.94 -5.38
C ARG A 141 -17.66 -4.75 -6.36
N ILE A 142 -17.94 -5.05 -7.61
CA ILE A 142 -18.16 -4.05 -8.65
C ILE A 142 -19.67 -4.06 -8.94
N ASP A 143 -20.30 -2.90 -8.88
CA ASP A 143 -21.70 -2.76 -9.31
C ASP A 143 -21.73 -2.90 -10.84
N GLY A 144 -22.11 -4.09 -11.34
CA GLY A 144 -22.16 -4.43 -12.75
C GLY A 144 -21.61 -5.83 -13.05
N PHE A 145 -21.69 -6.22 -14.33
CA PHE A 145 -21.14 -7.52 -14.77
C PHE A 145 -19.62 -7.44 -14.93
N LEU A 146 -18.90 -8.33 -14.24
CA LEU A 146 -17.47 -8.56 -14.48
C LEU A 146 -17.29 -9.16 -15.88
N ARG A 147 -16.61 -8.45 -16.76
CA ARG A 147 -16.30 -8.91 -18.11
C ARG A 147 -14.91 -9.57 -18.11
N TRP A 148 -14.88 -10.88 -17.97
CA TRP A 148 -13.65 -11.68 -18.02
C TRP A 148 -13.27 -12.08 -19.45
N HIS A 149 -13.74 -11.36 -20.49
CA HIS A 149 -13.45 -11.70 -21.88
C HIS A 149 -11.94 -11.63 -22.16
N GLY A 150 -11.39 -12.80 -22.56
CA GLY A 150 -9.97 -12.92 -22.91
C GLY A 150 -8.99 -12.91 -21.76
N ASP A 151 -9.46 -13.04 -20.51
CA ASP A 151 -8.63 -13.00 -19.31
C ASP A 151 -8.81 -14.28 -18.46
N ASP A 152 -8.59 -15.43 -19.10
CA ASP A 152 -8.80 -16.73 -18.45
C ASP A 152 -7.80 -17.00 -17.33
N ALA A 153 -6.57 -16.46 -17.43
CA ALA A 153 -5.55 -16.58 -16.38
C ALA A 153 -5.99 -15.92 -15.07
N ALA A 154 -6.39 -14.65 -15.13
CA ALA A 154 -6.90 -13.96 -13.94
C ALA A 154 -8.19 -14.57 -13.38
N ARG A 155 -9.04 -15.17 -14.26
CA ARG A 155 -10.25 -15.88 -13.83
C ARG A 155 -9.94 -17.14 -13.03
N ARG A 156 -8.88 -17.89 -13.40
CA ARG A 156 -8.46 -19.08 -12.66
C ARG A 156 -7.78 -18.75 -11.33
N ALA A 157 -7.16 -17.55 -11.22
CA ALA A 157 -6.44 -17.10 -10.04
C ALA A 157 -7.35 -16.52 -8.93
N VAL A 158 -8.65 -16.37 -9.17
CA VAL A 158 -9.68 -15.94 -8.22
C VAL A 158 -10.46 -17.13 -7.72
#